data_068d572cc0607c033c9775e30a5c5ab9
#
_entry.id   068d572cc0607c033c9775e30a5c5ab9
#
_cell.length_a   1.000
_cell.length_b   1.000
_cell.length_c   1.000
_cell.angle_alpha   90.00
_cell.angle_beta   90.00
_cell.angle_gamma   90.00
#
_symmetry.space_group_name_H-M   'P 1'
#
loop_
_entity.id
_entity.type
_entity.pdbx_description
1 polymer ?
#
loop_
_entity_poly.entity_id
_entity_poly.type
_entity_poly.pdbx_seq_one_letter_code
_entity_poly.pdbx_strand_id
1 'polypeptide(L)'
;MAYTYVCTHTGPHDSGTSIVKDGKLSHFIEERFVHRKHAAPPIHSLNHIKECSDEIDHLSFSNLFYQHTDFGQYQAFLTEILKIKIPQVKGSIHSDHHFLHAKTGYSHSGFDDAVILVI
;
A
#
# COMPACT_ATOMS: atom_id res chain seq x y z
N MET A 1 -16.74 -14.34 5.16
CA MET A 1 -16.68 -13.13 4.31
C MET A 1 -15.28 -12.95 3.79
N ALA A 2 -15.15 -12.68 2.54
CA ALA A 2 -13.87 -12.35 1.93
C ALA A 2 -13.57 -10.87 2.17
N TYR A 3 -12.42 -10.55 2.76
CA TYR A 3 -11.97 -9.17 2.94
C TYR A 3 -10.92 -8.80 1.90
N THR A 4 -11.06 -7.60 1.35
CA THR A 4 -10.09 -7.04 0.41
C THR A 4 -9.34 -5.90 1.10
N TYR A 5 -8.05 -6.12 1.34
CA TYR A 5 -7.15 -5.11 1.89
C TYR A 5 -6.23 -4.60 0.81
N VAL A 6 -6.06 -3.30 0.76
CA VAL A 6 -5.10 -2.65 -0.14
C VAL A 6 -4.16 -1.78 0.68
N CYS A 7 -2.88 -1.91 0.41
CA CYS A 7 -1.85 -1.03 0.94
C CYS A 7 -1.04 -0.46 -0.22
N THR A 8 -0.94 0.86 -0.28
CA THR A 8 -0.16 1.55 -1.32
C THR A 8 0.95 2.38 -0.69
N HIS A 9 2.18 2.13 -1.14
CA HIS A 9 3.32 2.98 -0.85
C HIS A 9 3.39 4.09 -1.91
N THR A 10 3.29 5.34 -1.47
CA THR A 10 3.10 6.49 -2.37
C THR A 10 4.39 7.24 -2.69
N GLY A 11 5.50 6.77 -2.26
CA GLY A 11 6.77 7.37 -2.61
C GLY A 11 7.50 8.02 -1.44
N PRO A 12 8.60 8.72 -1.69
CA PRO A 12 9.05 9.36 -2.93
C PRO A 12 9.71 8.43 -3.97
N HIS A 13 9.94 7.18 -3.64
CA HIS A 13 10.52 6.19 -4.55
C HIS A 13 9.95 4.80 -4.25
N ASP A 14 10.18 3.86 -5.16
CA ASP A 14 9.78 2.46 -5.01
C ASP A 14 8.28 2.29 -4.70
N SER A 15 7.45 3.13 -5.32
CA SER A 15 6.01 3.08 -5.13
C SER A 15 5.42 1.77 -5.63
N GLY A 16 4.37 1.32 -4.97
CA GLY A 16 3.70 0.09 -5.33
C GLY A 16 2.43 -0.12 -4.54
N THR A 17 1.64 -1.07 -4.98
CA THR A 17 0.36 -1.42 -4.36
C THR A 17 0.31 -2.93 -4.08
N SER A 18 -0.03 -3.27 -2.86
CA SER A 18 -0.29 -4.65 -2.43
C SER A 18 -1.78 -4.83 -2.19
N ILE A 19 -2.31 -5.94 -2.68
CA ILE A 19 -3.71 -6.33 -2.51
C ILE A 19 -3.74 -7.70 -1.88
N VAL A 20 -4.47 -7.84 -0.77
CA VAL A 20 -4.80 -9.14 -0.19
C VAL A 20 -6.29 -9.36 -0.36
N LYS A 21 -6.66 -10.36 -1.12
CA LYS A 21 -8.04 -10.76 -1.36
C LYS A 21 -8.16 -12.27 -1.24
N ASP A 22 -9.11 -12.73 -0.46
CA ASP A 22 -9.34 -14.17 -0.22
C ASP A 22 -8.07 -14.92 0.21
N GLY A 23 -7.25 -14.29 1.04
CA GLY A 23 -5.98 -14.86 1.51
C GLY A 23 -4.85 -14.87 0.47
N LYS A 24 -5.08 -14.35 -0.73
CA LYS A 24 -4.05 -14.23 -1.79
C LYS A 24 -3.47 -12.83 -1.80
N LEU A 25 -2.15 -12.76 -1.81
CA LEU A 25 -1.40 -11.53 -1.97
C LEU A 25 -1.06 -11.32 -3.45
N SER A 26 -1.39 -10.13 -3.95
CA SER A 26 -0.90 -9.61 -5.23
C SER A 26 -0.13 -8.32 -4.96
N HIS A 27 0.99 -8.13 -5.64
CA HIS A 27 1.83 -6.95 -5.47
C HIS A 27 2.23 -6.37 -6.82
N PHE A 28 2.00 -5.08 -6.99
CA PHE A 28 2.27 -4.32 -8.21
C PHE A 28 3.27 -3.23 -7.90
N ILE A 29 4.44 -3.32 -8.52
CA ILE A 29 5.53 -2.36 -8.33
C ILE A 29 5.51 -1.36 -9.48
N GLU A 30 5.45 -0.06 -9.19
CA GLU A 30 5.31 1.00 -10.19
C GLU A 30 6.44 0.97 -11.24
N GLU A 31 7.67 0.72 -10.82
CA GLU A 31 8.82 0.67 -11.75
C GLU A 31 8.70 -0.41 -12.82
N ARG A 32 7.90 -1.46 -12.60
CA ARG A 32 7.64 -2.51 -13.60
C ARG A 32 6.80 -2.00 -14.76
N PHE A 33 5.93 -1.03 -14.50
CA PHE A 33 5.07 -0.44 -15.53
C PHE A 33 5.78 0.68 -16.30
N VAL A 34 6.55 1.50 -15.62
CA VAL A 34 7.18 2.69 -16.22
C VAL A 34 8.63 2.47 -16.65
N HIS A 35 9.20 1.29 -16.37
CA HIS A 35 10.59 0.92 -16.71
C HIS A 35 11.64 1.93 -16.20
N ARG A 36 11.40 2.48 -15.03
CA ARG A 36 12.29 3.45 -14.39
C ARG A 36 12.48 3.10 -12.91
N LYS A 37 13.74 3.00 -12.48
CA LYS A 37 14.09 2.78 -11.07
C LYS A 37 13.51 3.87 -10.17
N HIS A 38 13.15 3.49 -8.97
CA HIS A 38 12.63 4.38 -7.94
C HIS A 38 11.40 5.16 -8.41
N ALA A 39 10.53 4.51 -9.19
CA ALA A 39 9.35 5.17 -9.76
C ALA A 39 8.33 5.55 -8.69
N ALA A 40 7.79 6.75 -8.83
CA ALA A 40 6.67 7.31 -8.07
C ALA A 40 6.03 8.40 -8.96
N PRO A 41 4.75 8.73 -8.75
CA PRO A 41 3.75 8.14 -7.87
C PRO A 41 3.20 6.79 -8.35
N PRO A 42 2.42 6.08 -7.53
CA PRO A 42 1.95 4.71 -7.80
C PRO A 42 0.73 4.63 -8.74
N ILE A 43 0.68 5.38 -9.81
CA ILE A 43 -0.53 5.54 -10.64
C ILE A 43 -0.89 4.25 -11.38
N HIS A 44 0.09 3.60 -12.01
CA HIS A 44 -0.16 2.36 -12.74
C HIS A 44 -0.48 1.21 -11.80
N SER A 45 0.23 1.11 -10.68
CA SER A 45 -0.03 0.09 -9.68
C SER A 45 -1.42 0.25 -9.03
N LEU A 46 -1.87 1.47 -8.77
CA LEU A 46 -3.22 1.76 -8.29
C LEU A 46 -4.29 1.37 -9.31
N ASN A 47 -4.03 1.60 -10.58
CA ASN A 47 -4.99 1.26 -11.65
C ASN A 47 -5.30 -0.24 -11.70
N HIS A 48 -4.34 -1.10 -11.37
CA HIS A 48 -4.55 -2.56 -11.32
C HIS A 48 -5.48 -3.02 -10.20
N ILE A 49 -5.77 -2.19 -9.21
CA ILE A 49 -6.74 -2.54 -8.15
C ILE A 49 -8.10 -2.87 -8.78
N LYS A 50 -8.52 -2.10 -9.79
CA LYS A 50 -9.81 -2.29 -10.46
C LYS A 50 -9.94 -3.66 -11.13
N GLU A 51 -8.85 -4.21 -11.64
CA GLU A 51 -8.82 -5.56 -12.21
C GLU A 51 -9.01 -6.65 -11.15
N CYS A 52 -8.63 -6.35 -9.90
CA CYS A 52 -8.72 -7.29 -8.80
C CYS A 52 -10.04 -7.19 -8.05
N SER A 53 -10.59 -5.98 -7.88
CA SER A 53 -11.80 -5.77 -7.08
C SER A 53 -12.49 -4.45 -7.38
N ASP A 54 -13.83 -4.46 -7.36
CA ASP A 54 -14.67 -3.26 -7.40
C ASP A 54 -14.94 -2.66 -6.01
N GLU A 55 -14.60 -3.39 -4.95
CA GLU A 55 -14.78 -2.99 -3.56
C GLU A 55 -13.56 -3.36 -2.73
N ILE A 56 -13.13 -2.43 -1.89
CA ILE A 56 -12.03 -2.59 -0.94
C ILE A 56 -12.58 -2.35 0.45
N ASP A 57 -12.41 -3.30 1.35
CA ASP A 57 -12.84 -3.15 2.74
C ASP A 57 -11.93 -2.18 3.50
N HIS A 58 -10.65 -2.21 3.18
CA HIS A 58 -9.65 -1.40 3.85
C HIS A 58 -8.56 -0.93 2.89
N LEU A 59 -8.36 0.38 2.85
CA LEU A 59 -7.29 1.02 2.12
C LEU A 59 -6.31 1.68 3.11
N SER A 60 -5.04 1.39 2.98
CA SER A 60 -3.98 2.07 3.71
C SER A 60 -2.96 2.68 2.76
N PHE A 61 -2.41 3.82 3.18
CA PHE A 61 -1.31 4.48 2.50
C PHE A 61 -0.09 4.51 3.41
N SER A 62 1.08 4.28 2.85
CA SER A 62 2.35 4.52 3.50
C SER A 62 3.21 5.50 2.72
N ASN A 63 3.94 6.35 3.42
CA ASN A 63 4.86 7.31 2.83
C ASN A 63 6.03 7.59 3.76
N LEU A 64 7.19 7.84 3.20
CA LEU A 64 8.38 8.26 3.94
C LEU A 64 8.34 9.74 4.33
N PHE A 65 7.70 10.59 3.51
CA PHE A 65 7.66 12.03 3.69
C PHE A 65 6.22 12.55 3.63
N TYR A 66 5.55 12.56 4.77
CA TYR A 66 4.15 12.94 4.88
C TYR A 66 3.85 14.41 4.50
N GLN A 67 4.85 15.28 4.51
CA GLN A 67 4.67 16.71 4.27
C GLN A 67 4.18 17.06 2.85
N HIS A 68 4.29 16.14 1.91
CA HIS A 68 3.98 16.39 0.50
C HIS A 68 3.00 15.39 -0.10
N THR A 69 2.35 14.57 0.73
CA THR A 69 1.46 13.54 0.22
C THR A 69 0.03 13.85 0.59
N ASP A 70 -0.76 14.11 -0.42
CA ASP A 70 -2.20 14.19 -0.30
C ASP A 70 -2.83 12.81 -0.59
N PHE A 71 -3.07 12.04 0.47
CA PHE A 71 -3.76 10.76 0.36
C PHE A 71 -5.18 10.91 -0.19
N GLY A 72 -5.79 12.08 0.00
CA GLY A 72 -7.11 12.40 -0.54
C GLY A 72 -7.14 12.34 -2.06
N GLN A 73 -6.07 12.75 -2.75
CA GLN A 73 -5.99 12.65 -4.20
C GLN A 73 -5.98 11.20 -4.69
N TYR A 74 -5.25 10.32 -4.01
CA TYR A 74 -5.24 8.89 -4.35
C TYR A 74 -6.59 8.23 -4.04
N GLN A 75 -7.19 8.59 -2.92
CA GLN A 75 -8.54 8.11 -2.59
C GLN A 75 -9.56 8.58 -3.63
N ALA A 76 -9.56 9.85 -4.00
CA ALA A 76 -10.42 10.40 -5.03
C ALA A 76 -10.21 9.71 -6.39
N PHE A 77 -8.97 9.44 -6.77
CA PHE A 77 -8.67 8.65 -7.97
C PHE A 77 -9.35 7.28 -7.94
N LEU A 78 -9.23 6.56 -6.84
CA LEU A 78 -9.84 5.24 -6.71
C LEU A 78 -11.38 5.30 -6.71
N THR A 79 -11.96 6.24 -5.98
CA THR A 79 -13.42 6.32 -5.82
C THR A 79 -14.13 7.00 -6.98
N GLU A 80 -13.57 8.07 -7.52
CA GLU A 80 -14.22 8.90 -8.54
C GLU A 80 -13.88 8.47 -9.96
N ILE A 81 -12.64 8.07 -10.20
CA ILE A 81 -12.19 7.64 -11.54
C ILE A 81 -12.38 6.15 -11.72
N LEU A 82 -11.84 5.32 -10.82
CA LEU A 82 -11.94 3.88 -10.93
C LEU A 82 -13.25 3.30 -10.39
N LYS A 83 -14.07 4.13 -9.71
CA LYS A 83 -15.36 3.72 -9.15
C LYS A 83 -15.26 2.54 -8.18
N ILE A 84 -14.21 2.51 -7.37
CA ILE A 84 -14.01 1.49 -6.34
C ILE A 84 -14.68 1.97 -5.05
N LYS A 85 -15.44 1.10 -4.40
CA LYS A 85 -16.02 1.39 -3.09
C LYS A 85 -15.01 1.18 -1.97
N ILE A 86 -14.82 2.19 -1.13
CA ILE A 86 -13.83 2.16 -0.04
C ILE A 86 -14.48 2.68 1.25
N PRO A 87 -14.98 1.81 2.13
CA PRO A 87 -15.62 2.24 3.37
C PRO A 87 -14.65 2.71 4.46
N GLN A 88 -13.40 2.23 4.44
CA GLN A 88 -12.39 2.57 5.44
C GLN A 88 -11.06 2.94 4.80
N VAL A 89 -10.52 4.09 5.22
CA VAL A 89 -9.20 4.56 4.79
C VAL A 89 -8.34 4.86 6.01
N LYS A 90 -7.10 4.37 5.99
CA LYS A 90 -6.08 4.72 6.98
C LYS A 90 -4.82 5.21 6.27
N GLY A 91 -4.26 6.30 6.77
CA GLY A 91 -2.93 6.74 6.39
C GLY A 91 -1.92 6.37 7.47
N SER A 92 -0.76 5.88 7.09
CA SER A 92 0.41 5.81 7.95
C SER A 92 1.44 6.85 7.52
N ILE A 93 2.05 7.49 8.48
CA ILE A 93 3.01 8.56 8.27
C ILE A 93 4.44 8.08 8.49
N HIS A 94 5.38 8.92 8.14
CA HIS A 94 6.82 8.64 8.23
C HIS A 94 7.29 8.11 9.60
N SER A 95 6.72 8.59 10.70
CA SER A 95 7.08 8.13 12.04
C SER A 95 6.88 6.64 12.27
N ASP A 96 6.02 6.02 11.46
CA ASP A 96 5.72 4.59 11.55
C ASP A 96 6.64 3.73 10.67
N HIS A 97 7.50 4.32 9.87
CA HIS A 97 8.29 3.62 8.85
C HIS A 97 9.15 2.49 9.42
N HIS A 98 9.97 2.80 10.41
CA HIS A 98 10.82 1.79 11.06
C HIS A 98 10.00 0.76 11.84
N PHE A 99 8.90 1.17 12.44
CA PHE A 99 7.97 0.26 13.10
C PHE A 99 7.31 -0.71 12.10
N LEU A 100 6.96 -0.24 10.90
CA LEU A 100 6.43 -1.09 9.84
C LEU A 100 7.46 -2.13 9.37
N HIS A 101 8.74 -1.75 9.24
CA HIS A 101 9.82 -2.71 8.98
C HIS A 101 9.93 -3.76 10.08
N ALA A 102 9.91 -3.33 11.35
CA ALA A 102 9.95 -4.24 12.49
C ALA A 102 8.78 -5.23 12.47
N LYS A 103 7.57 -4.75 12.25
CA LYS A 103 6.37 -5.61 12.14
C LYS A 103 6.47 -6.60 11.00
N THR A 104 6.96 -6.16 9.85
CA THR A 104 7.12 -7.03 8.68
C THR A 104 8.13 -8.13 8.97
N GLY A 105 9.29 -7.78 9.52
CA GLY A 105 10.31 -8.74 9.90
C GLY A 105 9.80 -9.76 10.92
N TYR A 106 9.12 -9.31 11.96
CA TYR A 106 8.53 -10.18 12.98
C TYR A 106 7.49 -11.14 12.40
N SER A 107 6.56 -10.62 11.60
CA SER A 107 5.47 -11.42 11.01
C SER A 107 5.96 -12.56 10.12
N HIS A 108 7.13 -12.40 9.49
CA HIS A 108 7.73 -13.40 8.63
C HIS A 108 8.81 -14.26 9.31
N SER A 109 9.17 -13.96 10.55
CA SER A 109 10.25 -14.65 11.27
C SER A 109 9.88 -16.06 11.73
N GLY A 110 8.59 -16.30 12.00
CA GLY A 110 8.12 -17.54 12.60
C GLY A 110 8.40 -17.65 14.11
N PHE A 111 8.89 -16.59 14.76
CA PHE A 111 9.10 -16.56 16.21
C PHE A 111 7.83 -16.12 16.95
N ASP A 112 7.53 -16.79 18.07
CA ASP A 112 6.44 -16.37 18.96
C ASP A 112 6.86 -15.18 19.84
N ASP A 113 8.16 -15.09 20.16
CA ASP A 113 8.75 -14.03 20.94
C ASP A 113 10.12 -13.64 20.38
N ALA A 114 10.38 -12.35 20.24
CA ALA A 114 11.63 -11.87 19.65
C ALA A 114 11.94 -10.42 20.03
N VAL A 115 13.24 -10.11 20.09
CA VAL A 115 13.75 -8.74 20.09
C VAL A 115 14.05 -8.34 18.64
N ILE A 116 13.57 -7.17 18.24
CA ILE A 116 13.73 -6.67 16.87
C ILE A 116 14.64 -5.46 16.89
N LEU A 117 15.72 -5.52 16.12
CA LEU A 117 16.62 -4.41 15.89
C LEU A 117 16.40 -3.86 14.49
N VAL A 118 16.07 -2.56 14.41
CA VAL A 118 15.94 -1.82 13.14
C VAL A 118 17.05 -0.76 13.10
N ILE A 119 17.88 -0.81 12.09
CA ILE A 119 19.03 0.08 11.91
C ILE A 119 18.81 0.98 10.69
#